data_1c026da47ee9b98d8199ef49c598a089
#
_entry.id   1c026da47ee9b98d8199ef49c598a089
#
_cell.length_a   1.000
_cell.length_b   1.000
_cell.length_c   1.000
_cell.angle_alpha   90.00
_cell.angle_beta   90.00
_cell.angle_gamma   90.00
#
_symmetry.space_group_name_H-M   'P 1'
#
loop_
_entity.id
_entity.type
_entity.pdbx_description
1 polymer ?
#
loop_
_entity_poly.entity_id
_entity_poly.type
_entity_poly.pdbx_seq_one_letter_code
_entity_poly.pdbx_strand_id
1 'polypeptide(L)'
;DYNTGKQILKLLQDTLLKVDGTGSIIVHVAKEDYAYVQEQKGALLEEAGMQSGSVEIVSDAALARAQCMIETEGGVYDCSLDTELAELNAG
;
A
#
# COMPACT_ATOMS: atom_id res chain seq x y z
N ASP A 1 -13.86 -7.97 1.02
CA ASP A 1 -14.04 -9.15 1.77
C ASP A 1 -12.72 -9.57 2.45
N TYR A 2 -12.79 -10.62 3.27
CA TYR A 2 -11.69 -10.96 4.16
C TYR A 2 -10.36 -11.21 3.44
N ASN A 3 -10.40 -12.00 2.38
CA ASN A 3 -9.18 -12.34 1.66
C ASN A 3 -8.59 -11.13 0.95
N THR A 4 -9.44 -10.29 0.42
CA THR A 4 -8.99 -9.08 -0.26
C THR A 4 -8.28 -8.14 0.71
N GLY A 5 -8.84 -8.02 1.92
CA GLY A 5 -8.21 -7.17 2.92
C GLY A 5 -6.83 -7.65 3.31
N LYS A 6 -6.70 -8.96 3.56
CA LYS A 6 -5.40 -9.51 3.90
C LYS A 6 -4.40 -9.34 2.78
N GLN A 7 -4.87 -9.48 1.55
CA GLN A 7 -3.99 -9.37 0.40
C GLN A 7 -3.42 -7.97 0.27
N ILE A 8 -4.27 -6.94 0.46
CA ILE A 8 -3.79 -5.59 0.32
C ILE A 8 -2.81 -5.22 1.43
N LEU A 9 -3.03 -5.73 2.63
CA LEU A 9 -2.11 -5.46 3.73
C LEU A 9 -0.74 -6.06 3.43
N LYS A 10 -0.70 -7.25 2.88
CA LYS A 10 0.57 -7.87 2.55
C LYS A 10 1.29 -7.11 1.47
N LEU A 11 0.57 -6.66 0.45
CA LEU A 11 1.17 -5.86 -0.61
C LEU A 11 1.76 -4.57 -0.07
N LEU A 12 1.02 -3.91 0.81
CA LEU A 12 1.50 -2.67 1.40
C LEU A 12 2.72 -2.92 2.27
N GLN A 13 2.69 -3.97 3.07
CA GLN A 13 3.81 -4.28 3.93
C GLN A 13 5.07 -4.56 3.12
N ASP A 14 4.94 -5.38 2.09
CA ASP A 14 6.08 -5.73 1.25
C ASP A 14 6.67 -4.49 0.60
N THR A 15 5.80 -3.60 0.11
CA THR A 15 6.28 -2.41 -0.56
C THR A 15 6.89 -1.41 0.40
N LEU A 16 6.29 -1.26 1.59
CA LEU A 16 6.85 -0.35 2.58
C LEU A 16 8.25 -0.75 3.01
N LEU A 17 8.53 -2.05 3.02
CA LEU A 17 9.86 -2.51 3.37
C LEU A 17 10.89 -2.14 2.32
N LYS A 18 10.46 -1.88 1.11
CA LYS A 18 11.37 -1.47 0.03
C LYS A 18 11.57 0.03 -0.03
N VAL A 19 10.73 0.80 0.64
CA VAL A 19 10.79 2.25 0.58
C VAL A 19 11.97 2.73 1.39
N ASP A 20 12.72 3.64 0.81
CA ASP A 20 13.84 4.28 1.51
C ASP A 20 13.27 5.28 2.49
N GLY A 21 13.20 4.90 3.72
CA GLY A 21 12.34 5.41 4.71
C GLY A 21 12.55 6.80 5.26
N THR A 22 12.86 7.79 4.47
CA THR A 22 12.93 9.15 4.99
C THR A 22 11.85 10.00 4.38
N GLY A 23 11.28 10.90 5.18
CA GLY A 23 10.32 11.84 4.69
C GLY A 23 8.90 11.33 4.77
N SER A 24 7.99 12.08 4.18
CA SER A 24 6.58 11.78 4.22
C SER A 24 6.22 10.71 3.21
N ILE A 25 5.32 9.83 3.61
CA ILE A 25 4.84 8.75 2.76
C ILE A 25 3.33 8.85 2.69
N ILE A 26 2.79 8.75 1.47
CA ILE A 26 1.35 8.76 1.26
C ILE A 26 0.97 7.43 0.62
N VAL A 27 0.07 6.70 1.28
CA VAL A 27 -0.41 5.41 0.80
C VAL A 27 -1.77 5.63 0.16
N HIS A 28 -1.87 5.33 -1.13
CA HIS A 28 -3.11 5.44 -1.88
C HIS A 28 -3.76 4.09 -1.96
N VAL A 29 -5.02 4.00 -1.57
CA VAL A 29 -5.79 2.77 -1.67
C VAL A 29 -7.16 3.07 -2.27
N ALA A 30 -7.81 2.02 -2.76
CA ALA A 30 -9.16 2.17 -3.27
C ALA A 30 -10.09 2.61 -2.16
N LYS A 31 -11.16 3.31 -2.51
CA LYS A 31 -12.11 3.76 -1.51
C LYS A 31 -12.72 2.59 -0.75
N GLU A 32 -12.87 1.44 -1.42
CA GLU A 32 -13.42 0.26 -0.78
C GLU A 32 -12.50 -0.29 0.29
N ASP A 33 -11.21 -0.04 0.18
CA ASP A 33 -10.21 -0.57 1.11
C ASP A 33 -9.79 0.42 2.17
N TYR A 34 -10.19 1.67 2.01
CA TYR A 34 -9.67 2.74 2.85
C TYR A 34 -9.93 2.51 4.35
N ALA A 35 -11.17 2.20 4.69
CA ALA A 35 -11.52 2.06 6.10
C ALA A 35 -10.74 0.93 6.75
N TYR A 36 -10.61 -0.18 6.04
CA TYR A 36 -9.90 -1.34 6.57
C TYR A 36 -8.41 -1.04 6.73
N VAL A 37 -7.80 -0.44 5.73
CA VAL A 37 -6.38 -0.14 5.82
C VAL A 37 -6.10 0.90 6.90
N GLN A 38 -6.97 1.89 7.01
CA GLN A 38 -6.83 2.89 8.05
C GLN A 38 -6.89 2.25 9.43
N GLU A 39 -7.79 1.30 9.60
CA GLU A 39 -7.94 0.60 10.86
C GLU A 39 -6.70 -0.22 11.20
N GLN A 40 -6.07 -0.80 10.19
CA GLN A 40 -4.90 -1.65 10.37
C GLN A 40 -3.59 -0.89 10.32
N LYS A 41 -3.65 0.42 10.19
CA LYS A 41 -2.45 1.24 9.97
C LYS A 41 -1.40 1.02 11.04
N GLY A 42 -1.81 1.01 12.30
CA GLY A 42 -0.86 0.88 13.40
C GLY A 42 -0.06 -0.41 13.32
N ALA A 43 -0.74 -1.53 13.12
CA ALA A 43 -0.07 -2.81 13.04
C ALA A 43 0.80 -2.90 11.79
N LEU A 44 0.31 -2.36 10.68
CA LEU A 44 1.04 -2.38 9.42
C LEU A 44 2.37 -1.64 9.55
N LEU A 45 2.33 -0.46 10.13
CA LEU A 45 3.53 0.35 10.24
C LEU A 45 4.49 -0.21 11.30
N GLU A 46 3.94 -0.79 12.34
CA GLU A 46 4.78 -1.41 13.36
C GLU A 46 5.61 -2.53 12.76
N GLU A 47 4.99 -3.35 11.93
CA GLU A 47 5.71 -4.45 11.29
C GLU A 47 6.72 -3.96 10.28
N ALA A 48 6.44 -2.81 9.67
CA ALA A 48 7.39 -2.23 8.72
C ALA A 48 8.47 -1.41 9.41
N GLY A 49 8.41 -1.25 10.72
CA GLY A 49 9.40 -0.49 11.46
C GLY A 49 9.28 1.01 11.25
N MET A 50 8.10 1.51 10.96
CA MET A 50 7.88 2.91 10.64
C MET A 50 7.00 3.57 11.68
N GLN A 51 7.15 4.87 11.83
CA GLN A 51 6.31 5.65 12.75
C GLN A 51 5.06 6.10 12.04
N SER A 52 3.92 6.00 12.73
CA SER A 52 2.64 6.30 12.11
C SER A 52 2.51 7.76 11.70
N GLY A 53 3.24 8.65 12.37
CA GLY A 53 3.14 10.07 12.04
C GLY A 53 3.72 10.44 10.69
N SER A 54 4.57 9.60 10.13
CA SER A 54 5.18 9.90 8.84
C SER A 54 4.43 9.28 7.67
N VAL A 55 3.33 8.58 7.92
CA VAL A 55 2.59 7.89 6.87
C VAL A 55 1.13 8.32 6.90
N GLU A 56 0.61 8.71 5.75
CA GLU A 56 -0.79 9.07 5.60
C GLU A 56 -1.45 8.12 4.61
N ILE A 57 -2.67 7.72 4.91
CA ILE A 57 -3.43 6.85 4.03
C ILE A 57 -4.55 7.67 3.42
N VAL A 58 -4.67 7.62 2.09
CA VAL A 58 -5.69 8.37 1.38
C VAL A 58 -6.50 7.45 0.50
N SER A 59 -7.74 7.84 0.27
CA SER A 59 -8.65 7.15 -0.62
C SER A 59 -8.47 7.70 -2.03
N ASP A 60 -8.27 6.83 -3.00
CA ASP A 60 -8.00 7.25 -4.37
C ASP A 60 -9.02 6.63 -5.31
N ALA A 61 -9.82 7.49 -5.93
CA ALA A 61 -10.90 7.01 -6.79
C ALA A 61 -10.39 6.33 -8.06
N ALA A 62 -9.14 6.56 -8.41
CA ALA A 62 -8.56 5.94 -9.60
C ALA A 62 -8.15 4.48 -9.36
N LEU A 63 -8.14 4.04 -8.12
CA LEU A 63 -7.72 2.69 -7.81
C LEU A 63 -8.90 1.76 -7.62
N ALA A 64 -8.77 0.55 -8.11
CA ALA A 64 -9.76 -0.49 -7.88
C ALA A 64 -9.42 -1.26 -6.60
N ARG A 65 -10.35 -2.09 -6.15
CA ARG A 65 -10.14 -2.88 -4.94
C ARG A 65 -8.83 -3.66 -5.05
N ALA A 66 -8.13 -3.73 -3.93
CA ALA A 66 -6.87 -4.45 -3.81
C ALA A 66 -5.73 -3.81 -4.60
N GLN A 67 -5.95 -2.66 -5.20
CA GLN A 67 -4.87 -1.89 -5.80
C GLN A 67 -4.37 -0.85 -4.82
N CYS A 68 -3.10 -0.55 -4.87
CA CYS A 68 -2.52 0.44 -3.99
C CYS A 68 -1.27 1.03 -4.62
N MET A 69 -0.88 2.18 -4.08
CA MET A 69 0.27 2.90 -4.58
C MET A 69 0.87 3.66 -3.41
N ILE A 70 2.18 3.72 -3.35
CA ILE A 70 2.85 4.43 -2.27
C ILE A 70 3.67 5.56 -2.87
N GLU A 71 3.38 6.77 -2.43
CA GLU A 71 4.04 7.97 -2.91
C GLU A 71 5.03 8.44 -1.86
N THR A 72 6.27 8.64 -2.26
CA THR A 72 7.33 9.13 -1.38
C THR A 72 7.98 10.33 -2.01
N GLU A 73 8.87 10.96 -1.26
CA GLU A 73 9.61 12.08 -1.81
C GLU A 73 10.54 11.64 -2.94
N GLY A 74 10.94 10.40 -2.92
CA GLY A 74 11.84 9.88 -3.94
C GLY A 74 11.15 9.29 -5.15
N GLY A 75 9.82 9.14 -5.11
CA GLY A 75 9.11 8.58 -6.25
C GLY A 75 7.86 7.83 -5.83
N VAL A 76 7.31 7.09 -6.77
CA VAL A 76 6.06 6.37 -6.58
C VAL A 76 6.31 4.87 -6.74
N TYR A 77 5.77 4.10 -5.82
CA TYR A 77 5.85 2.64 -5.85
C TYR A 77 4.47 2.07 -6.12
N ASP A 78 4.35 1.31 -7.19
CA ASP A 78 3.09 0.64 -7.51
C ASP A 78 3.14 -0.76 -6.91
N CYS A 79 2.29 -1.01 -5.93
CA CYS A 79 2.29 -2.30 -5.25
C CYS A 79 1.15 -3.20 -5.70
N SER A 80 0.59 -2.94 -6.87
CA SER A 80 -0.48 -3.79 -7.39
C SER A 80 0.07 -5.14 -7.82
N LEU A 81 -0.56 -6.18 -7.32
CA LEU A 81 -0.17 -7.53 -7.67
C LEU A 81 -0.41 -7.83 -9.15
N ASP A 82 -1.47 -7.26 -9.69
CA ASP A 82 -1.85 -7.53 -11.07
C ASP A 82 -0.76 -7.14 -12.05
N THR A 83 -0.06 -6.05 -11.77
CA THR A 83 0.98 -5.58 -12.66
C THR A 83 2.08 -6.62 -12.79
N GLU A 84 2.47 -7.20 -11.67
CA GLU A 84 3.51 -8.21 -11.68
C GLU A 84 3.08 -9.46 -12.42
N LEU A 85 1.85 -9.88 -12.19
CA LEU A 85 1.35 -11.07 -12.87
C LEU A 85 1.29 -10.86 -14.36
N ALA A 86 0.89 -9.69 -14.79
CA ALA A 86 0.82 -9.39 -16.21
C ALA A 86 2.20 -9.49 -16.85
N GLU A 87 3.20 -9.01 -16.17
CA GLU A 87 4.56 -9.08 -16.69
C GLU A 87 5.03 -10.51 -16.82
N LEU A 88 4.76 -11.31 -15.82
CA LEU A 88 5.18 -12.71 -15.86
C LEU A 88 4.49 -13.44 -16.99
N ASN A 89 3.23 -13.15 -17.21
CA ASN A 89 2.50 -13.80 -18.27
C ASN A 89 3.00 -13.38 -19.64
N ALA A 90 3.42 -12.15 -19.76
CA ALA A 90 3.93 -11.65 -21.03
C ALA A 90 5.27 -12.26 -21.36
N GLY A 91 6.00 -12.64 -20.34
CA GLY A 91 7.28 -13.27 -20.55
C GLY A 91 7.13 -14.71 -20.92
#